data_2a4d36b696f09aeac1afcadd7398f274
#
_entry.id   2a4d36b696f09aeac1afcadd7398f274
#
_cell.length_a   1.000
_cell.length_b   1.000
_cell.length_c   1.000
_cell.angle_alpha   90.00
_cell.angle_beta   90.00
_cell.angle_gamma   90.00
#
_symmetry.space_group_name_H-M   'P 1'
#
loop_
_entity.id
_entity.type
_entity.pdbx_description
1 polymer ?
#
loop_
_entity_poly.entity_id
_entity_poly.type
_entity_poly.pdbx_seq_one_letter_code
_entity_poly.pdbx_strand_id
1 'polypeptide(L)'
;MIVLAAAMSLLVACDDAPREAAKPSAEGKPTLSDVPPPLVPAMPLPDNAVDNAVAKLDSIADDLMKKSGVPGLAVAVVHGGKTVYARGFGVKDIRAGDAANNRVDADTVFQLASVSKSISSTVVAHQVGVNAVGWDTPVVEKLPWFALSDPAVTKMVSIGDLFSHRSGLPDHAGDMLEDLGYDRRYVLDRLRDQPLDPFRISYAYTNFGLTSAAEAVAVGAGKPWDVLADDVLLKPLGMTSTSYRFGDFGARSDRAVGHIHVDGKYEPLYTRDPDPEAPAGGVSSSVNDMTHWLAMVLANGTYAGKQIADPKALLPAITPQIVSSPASEPAMRSGFYGFGFNVGTSSAARTELSHSGAFELGAGTNFVILPSADVAIIALTNATPSGVPEALTAQFADLVQFGEVREDWYQLYNKLLAPLEKPVGSLVGQKPPANPAPSAPRSSYVGTYHNDYWGPARVSEKDGNLHLELGAKLAVPLINWSGNVFTYEWVSENSPPGSIGKATFDGNKLTLEYYDEDGRGTFTR
;
A
#
# COMPACT_ATOMS: atom_id res chain seq x y z
N MET A 1 -4.91 -13.08 1.08
CA MET A 1 -4.25 -11.80 0.71
C MET A 1 -3.07 -11.48 1.64
N ILE A 2 -1.95 -12.22 1.55
CA ILE A 2 -0.78 -12.12 2.48
C ILE A 2 0.45 -11.51 1.77
N VAL A 3 0.30 -10.72 0.70
CA VAL A 3 1.41 -10.52 -0.23
C VAL A 3 2.09 -9.15 -0.16
N LEU A 4 1.42 -8.08 0.26
CA LEU A 4 2.01 -6.73 0.13
C LEU A 4 2.97 -6.34 1.26
N ALA A 5 2.72 -6.75 2.50
CA ALA A 5 3.61 -6.43 3.61
C ALA A 5 4.86 -7.34 3.66
N ALA A 6 4.75 -8.57 3.16
CA ALA A 6 5.86 -9.52 3.03
C ALA A 6 6.75 -9.27 1.80
N ALA A 7 6.29 -8.46 0.85
CA ALA A 7 6.90 -8.27 -0.46
C ALA A 7 8.33 -7.70 -0.44
N MET A 8 8.72 -6.98 0.60
CA MET A 8 10.04 -6.34 0.65
C MET A 8 11.14 -7.15 1.33
N SER A 9 10.84 -8.29 1.90
CA SER A 9 11.82 -9.05 2.68
C SER A 9 12.11 -10.46 2.16
N LEU A 10 11.41 -10.92 1.11
CA LEU A 10 11.48 -12.31 0.59
C LEU A 10 12.40 -12.49 -0.63
N LEU A 11 13.39 -11.64 -0.80
CA LEU A 11 14.31 -11.71 -1.94
C LEU A 11 15.55 -12.58 -1.70
N VAL A 12 15.41 -13.74 -1.07
CA VAL A 12 16.45 -14.78 -1.17
C VAL A 12 15.80 -16.17 -1.04
N ALA A 13 15.36 -16.72 -2.11
CA ALA A 13 15.34 -18.17 -2.32
C ALA A 13 15.02 -18.47 -3.78
N CYS A 14 16.05 -18.77 -4.54
CA CYS A 14 16.07 -19.78 -5.60
C CYS A 14 17.32 -19.59 -6.42
N ASP A 15 18.34 -20.35 -6.17
CA ASP A 15 18.95 -21.31 -7.09
C ASP A 15 20.15 -21.96 -6.38
N ASP A 16 20.08 -23.26 -6.19
CA ASP A 16 21.18 -24.11 -5.79
C ASP A 16 22.16 -24.28 -6.97
N ALA A 17 23.01 -23.27 -7.17
CA ALA A 17 24.29 -23.46 -7.85
C ALA A 17 25.36 -22.82 -6.97
N PRO A 18 26.42 -23.54 -6.58
CA PRO A 18 27.49 -22.96 -5.80
C PRO A 18 28.21 -21.91 -6.65
N ARG A 19 27.91 -20.64 -6.43
CA ARG A 19 28.74 -19.54 -6.94
C ARG A 19 30.02 -19.55 -6.13
N GLU A 20 31.15 -19.83 -6.79
CA GLU A 20 32.48 -19.67 -6.22
C GLU A 20 32.61 -18.24 -5.68
N ALA A 21 32.87 -18.15 -4.38
CA ALA A 21 33.13 -16.87 -3.73
C ALA A 21 34.37 -16.23 -4.39
N ALA A 22 34.19 -15.07 -4.98
CA ALA A 22 35.29 -14.28 -5.50
C ALA A 22 36.31 -14.05 -4.37
N LYS A 23 37.53 -14.46 -4.58
CA LYS A 23 38.64 -14.25 -3.64
C LYS A 23 38.83 -12.76 -3.43
N PRO A 24 38.91 -12.28 -2.16
CA PRO A 24 39.24 -10.89 -1.90
C PRO A 24 40.61 -10.57 -2.44
N SER A 25 40.71 -9.57 -3.28
CA SER A 25 42.00 -9.06 -3.76
C SER A 25 42.66 -8.25 -2.64
N ALA A 26 43.85 -8.70 -2.31
CA ALA A 26 45.04 -8.06 -1.70
C ALA A 26 44.93 -6.80 -0.82
N GLU A 27 45.41 -7.01 0.42
CA GLU A 27 46.45 -6.23 1.11
C GLU A 27 46.32 -4.69 1.11
N GLY A 28 45.29 -4.18 1.72
CA GLY A 28 45.35 -2.88 2.41
C GLY A 28 45.11 -3.12 3.91
N LYS A 29 45.99 -2.63 4.77
CA LYS A 29 45.67 -2.56 6.21
C LYS A 29 44.33 -1.83 6.35
N PRO A 30 43.38 -2.32 7.17
CA PRO A 30 42.15 -1.59 7.39
C PRO A 30 42.48 -0.21 7.93
N THR A 31 42.10 0.84 7.21
CA THR A 31 42.14 2.21 7.69
C THR A 31 41.13 2.32 8.81
N LEU A 32 41.60 2.61 10.02
CA LEU A 32 40.71 2.94 11.15
C LEU A 32 39.92 4.20 10.78
N SER A 33 38.62 4.10 10.80
CA SER A 33 37.72 5.24 10.57
C SER A 33 37.37 5.85 11.92
N ASP A 34 37.39 7.19 12.02
CA ASP A 34 36.87 7.92 13.16
C ASP A 34 35.32 7.93 13.22
N VAL A 35 34.68 7.39 12.18
CA VAL A 35 33.23 7.25 12.11
C VAL A 35 32.80 5.98 12.85
N PRO A 36 31.78 6.06 13.72
CA PRO A 36 31.26 4.89 14.42
C PRO A 36 30.88 3.75 13.46
N PRO A 37 31.22 2.48 13.76
CA PRO A 37 30.99 1.34 12.87
C PRO A 37 29.56 1.21 12.32
N PRO A 38 28.47 1.50 13.09
CA PRO A 38 27.10 1.44 12.56
C PRO A 38 26.82 2.44 11.44
N LEU A 39 27.64 3.48 11.28
CA LEU A 39 27.50 4.48 10.22
C LEU A 39 28.37 4.17 8.99
N VAL A 40 29.23 3.14 9.08
CA VAL A 40 30.15 2.78 7.99
C VAL A 40 29.52 1.70 7.12
N PRO A 41 29.20 1.97 5.83
CA PRO A 41 28.76 0.95 4.90
C PRO A 41 29.86 -0.09 4.65
N ALA A 42 29.47 -1.31 4.27
CA ALA A 42 30.42 -2.38 3.93
C ALA A 42 31.24 -2.05 2.68
N MET A 43 30.67 -1.23 1.78
CA MET A 43 31.31 -0.84 0.51
C MET A 43 31.19 0.67 0.30
N PRO A 44 32.25 1.35 -0.17
CA PRO A 44 32.14 2.74 -0.63
C PRO A 44 31.22 2.82 -1.86
N LEU A 45 30.71 4.03 -2.13
CA LEU A 45 30.02 4.27 -3.40
C LEU A 45 31.03 4.30 -4.55
N PRO A 46 30.65 3.84 -5.77
CA PRO A 46 31.42 4.09 -6.98
C PRO A 46 31.61 5.60 -7.25
N ASP A 47 32.61 5.95 -8.01
CA ASP A 47 32.81 7.34 -8.44
C ASP A 47 31.61 7.82 -9.28
N ASN A 48 31.11 9.03 -8.98
CA ASN A 48 29.94 9.62 -9.63
C ASN A 48 28.70 8.70 -9.62
N ALA A 49 28.53 7.93 -8.55
CA ALA A 49 27.53 6.87 -8.43
C ALA A 49 26.12 7.32 -8.82
N VAL A 50 25.67 8.47 -8.26
CA VAL A 50 24.31 8.98 -8.50
C VAL A 50 24.15 9.49 -9.93
N ASP A 51 25.09 10.27 -10.45
CA ASP A 51 25.04 10.79 -11.82
C ASP A 51 25.03 9.66 -12.85
N ASN A 52 25.87 8.62 -12.64
CA ASN A 52 25.92 7.44 -13.50
C ASN A 52 24.61 6.62 -13.44
N ALA A 53 23.97 6.52 -12.28
CA ALA A 53 22.69 5.85 -12.12
C ALA A 53 21.56 6.65 -12.78
N VAL A 54 21.50 7.97 -12.57
CA VAL A 54 20.53 8.88 -13.21
C VAL A 54 20.61 8.80 -14.74
N ALA A 55 21.81 8.77 -15.30
CA ALA A 55 22.01 8.70 -16.76
C ALA A 55 21.42 7.42 -17.40
N LYS A 56 21.09 6.39 -16.60
CA LYS A 56 20.49 5.13 -17.08
C LYS A 56 18.97 5.06 -16.92
N LEU A 57 18.34 6.01 -16.20
CA LEU A 57 16.93 5.93 -15.86
C LEU A 57 16.00 5.89 -17.07
N ASP A 58 16.25 6.70 -18.10
CA ASP A 58 15.43 6.68 -19.32
C ASP A 58 15.37 5.28 -19.94
N SER A 59 16.53 4.64 -20.08
CA SER A 59 16.61 3.30 -20.68
C SER A 59 15.99 2.22 -19.79
N ILE A 60 16.09 2.35 -18.48
CA ILE A 60 15.45 1.44 -17.53
C ILE A 60 13.91 1.58 -17.59
N ALA A 61 13.42 2.82 -17.59
CA ALA A 61 11.98 3.10 -17.69
C ALA A 61 11.39 2.55 -19.00
N ASP A 62 12.05 2.83 -20.13
CA ASP A 62 11.61 2.34 -21.44
C ASP A 62 11.61 0.80 -21.52
N ASP A 63 12.63 0.14 -20.98
CA ASP A 63 12.71 -1.34 -20.94
C ASP A 63 11.62 -1.95 -20.07
N LEU A 64 11.40 -1.41 -18.87
CA LEU A 64 10.37 -1.89 -17.95
C LEU A 64 8.96 -1.67 -18.52
N MET A 65 8.67 -0.50 -19.09
CA MET A 65 7.38 -0.23 -19.72
C MET A 65 7.13 -1.14 -20.93
N LYS A 66 8.16 -1.39 -21.74
CA LYS A 66 8.05 -2.31 -22.87
C LYS A 66 7.79 -3.76 -22.44
N LYS A 67 8.40 -4.20 -21.33
CA LYS A 67 8.21 -5.56 -20.79
C LYS A 67 6.85 -5.74 -20.14
N SER A 68 6.40 -4.74 -19.41
CA SER A 68 5.17 -4.82 -18.60
C SER A 68 3.92 -4.37 -19.34
N GLY A 69 4.06 -3.47 -20.31
CA GLY A 69 2.94 -2.82 -20.99
C GLY A 69 2.22 -1.77 -20.14
N VAL A 70 2.75 -1.35 -18.98
CA VAL A 70 2.11 -0.32 -18.13
C VAL A 70 1.88 0.97 -18.92
N PRO A 71 0.68 1.59 -18.82
CA PRO A 71 0.33 2.74 -19.66
C PRO A 71 1.15 3.99 -19.39
N GLY A 72 1.39 4.31 -18.11
CA GLY A 72 2.08 5.51 -17.68
C GLY A 72 2.99 5.27 -16.49
N LEU A 73 4.10 5.99 -16.47
CA LEU A 73 5.14 5.94 -15.43
C LEU A 73 5.68 7.35 -15.20
N ALA A 74 5.88 7.75 -13.96
CA ALA A 74 6.61 8.95 -13.59
C ALA A 74 7.71 8.59 -12.57
N VAL A 75 8.90 9.21 -12.73
CA VAL A 75 10.08 8.92 -11.91
C VAL A 75 10.75 10.23 -11.50
N ALA A 76 11.19 10.33 -10.24
CA ALA A 76 12.05 11.42 -9.80
C ALA A 76 13.13 10.95 -8.83
N VAL A 77 14.26 11.68 -8.85
CA VAL A 77 15.43 11.46 -7.97
C VAL A 77 15.81 12.74 -7.27
N VAL A 78 16.07 12.63 -5.98
CA VAL A 78 16.64 13.68 -5.13
C VAL A 78 18.05 13.29 -4.71
N HIS A 79 19.00 14.21 -4.85
CA HIS A 79 20.37 14.07 -4.36
C HIS A 79 20.93 15.44 -3.94
N GLY A 80 21.67 15.49 -2.83
CA GLY A 80 22.23 16.74 -2.34
C GLY A 80 21.17 17.80 -2.00
N GLY A 81 19.98 17.36 -1.54
CA GLY A 81 18.83 18.23 -1.25
C GLY A 81 18.16 18.85 -2.48
N LYS A 82 18.44 18.36 -3.68
CA LYS A 82 17.90 18.88 -4.95
C LYS A 82 17.29 17.77 -5.80
N THR A 83 16.24 18.10 -6.55
CA THR A 83 15.75 17.25 -7.63
C THR A 83 16.79 17.22 -8.75
N VAL A 84 17.41 16.05 -8.99
CA VAL A 84 18.40 15.84 -10.05
C VAL A 84 17.81 15.15 -11.28
N TYR A 85 16.61 14.58 -11.14
CA TYR A 85 15.86 13.97 -12.22
C TYR A 85 14.37 14.00 -11.90
N ALA A 86 13.52 14.36 -12.89
CA ALA A 86 12.06 14.21 -12.81
C ALA A 86 11.50 14.09 -14.24
N ARG A 87 10.83 12.98 -14.55
CA ARG A 87 10.31 12.71 -15.89
C ARG A 87 9.11 11.77 -15.88
N GLY A 88 8.18 12.00 -16.83
CA GLY A 88 7.08 11.11 -17.14
C GLY A 88 7.30 10.35 -18.45
N PHE A 89 6.64 9.20 -18.57
CA PHE A 89 6.67 8.28 -19.69
C PHE A 89 5.27 7.75 -19.98
N GLY A 90 4.95 7.48 -21.24
CA GLY A 90 3.66 6.90 -21.63
C GLY A 90 2.50 7.87 -21.54
N VAL A 91 1.31 7.37 -21.17
CA VAL A 91 0.04 8.09 -21.25
C VAL A 91 -0.75 8.03 -19.93
N LYS A 92 -1.55 9.06 -19.70
CA LYS A 92 -2.44 9.19 -18.54
C LYS A 92 -3.68 8.29 -18.65
N ASP A 93 -4.18 8.12 -19.87
CA ASP A 93 -5.37 7.31 -20.19
C ASP A 93 -5.20 6.70 -21.59
N ILE A 94 -5.17 5.37 -21.69
CA ILE A 94 -4.99 4.69 -22.99
C ILE A 94 -6.10 5.00 -24.00
N ARG A 95 -7.30 5.37 -23.54
CA ARG A 95 -8.44 5.70 -24.41
C ARG A 95 -8.22 6.99 -25.20
N ALA A 96 -7.42 7.90 -24.66
CA ALA A 96 -7.12 9.18 -25.31
C ALA A 96 -5.95 9.09 -26.31
N GLY A 97 -5.30 7.93 -26.42
CA GLY A 97 -4.20 7.67 -27.34
C GLY A 97 -3.02 8.64 -27.17
N ASP A 98 -2.34 8.95 -28.28
CA ASP A 98 -1.12 9.76 -28.30
C ASP A 98 -1.33 11.29 -28.29
N ALA A 99 -2.49 11.75 -27.85
CA ALA A 99 -2.76 13.19 -27.72
C ALA A 99 -1.71 13.87 -26.82
N ALA A 100 -1.23 15.05 -27.20
CA ALA A 100 -0.16 15.75 -26.48
C ALA A 100 -0.51 16.02 -24.99
N ASN A 101 -1.78 16.35 -24.73
CA ASN A 101 -2.29 16.57 -23.36
C ASN A 101 -2.53 15.28 -22.57
N ASN A 102 -2.34 14.12 -23.19
CA ASN A 102 -2.47 12.78 -22.56
C ASN A 102 -1.12 12.20 -22.14
N ARG A 103 -0.02 12.83 -22.46
CA ARG A 103 1.32 12.36 -22.04
C ARG A 103 1.51 12.56 -20.55
N VAL A 104 2.09 11.55 -19.90
CA VAL A 104 2.57 11.67 -18.53
C VAL A 104 3.80 12.55 -18.49
N ASP A 105 3.84 13.48 -17.56
CA ASP A 105 5.00 14.30 -17.23
C ASP A 105 5.28 14.29 -15.73
N ALA A 106 6.24 15.09 -15.27
CA ALA A 106 6.64 15.13 -13.86
C ALA A 106 5.60 15.79 -12.94
N ASP A 107 4.65 16.56 -13.50
CA ASP A 107 3.57 17.25 -12.77
C ASP A 107 2.26 16.44 -12.78
N THR A 108 2.17 15.39 -13.62
CA THR A 108 1.01 14.49 -13.65
C THR A 108 0.77 13.88 -12.28
N VAL A 109 -0.48 13.98 -11.79
CA VAL A 109 -0.87 13.50 -10.47
C VAL A 109 -1.31 12.04 -10.53
N PHE A 110 -0.73 11.21 -9.66
CA PHE A 110 -1.06 9.80 -9.47
C PHE A 110 -1.64 9.57 -8.07
N GLN A 111 -2.45 8.55 -7.90
CA GLN A 111 -2.77 8.01 -6.57
C GLN A 111 -1.54 7.27 -6.04
N LEU A 112 -1.17 7.55 -4.78
CA LEU A 112 0.04 7.00 -4.17
C LEU A 112 -0.18 5.69 -3.42
N ALA A 113 -1.44 5.33 -3.19
CA ALA A 113 -1.80 4.18 -2.37
C ALA A 113 -0.99 4.18 -1.04
N SER A 114 -0.42 3.07 -0.63
CA SER A 114 0.22 2.92 0.68
C SER A 114 1.49 3.75 0.92
N VAL A 115 2.08 4.39 -0.10
CA VAL A 115 3.11 5.43 0.11
C VAL A 115 2.56 6.57 0.98
N SER A 116 1.24 6.75 1.02
CA SER A 116 0.52 7.64 1.93
C SER A 116 0.89 7.44 3.40
N LYS A 117 1.19 6.21 3.83
CA LYS A 117 1.54 5.88 5.23
C LYS A 117 2.82 6.57 5.68
N SER A 118 3.83 6.61 4.81
CA SER A 118 5.09 7.29 5.09
C SER A 118 4.91 8.81 5.17
N ILE A 119 4.08 9.37 4.27
CA ILE A 119 3.75 10.80 4.29
C ILE A 119 2.97 11.13 5.56
N SER A 120 1.97 10.32 5.92
CA SER A 120 1.18 10.47 7.14
C SER A 120 2.04 10.38 8.41
N SER A 121 3.04 9.50 8.41
CA SER A 121 3.99 9.39 9.50
C SER A 121 4.75 10.70 9.74
N THR A 122 5.10 11.44 8.69
CA THR A 122 5.77 12.74 8.83
C THR A 122 4.82 13.82 9.37
N VAL A 123 3.51 13.75 9.07
CA VAL A 123 2.47 14.60 9.72
C VAL A 123 2.42 14.31 11.22
N VAL A 124 2.40 13.02 11.60
CA VAL A 124 2.41 12.63 13.02
C VAL A 124 3.71 13.07 13.70
N ALA A 125 4.86 12.87 13.06
CA ALA A 125 6.15 13.33 13.60
C ALA A 125 6.18 14.85 13.87
N HIS A 126 5.54 15.65 13.00
CA HIS A 126 5.34 17.08 13.28
C HIS A 126 4.52 17.29 14.57
N GLN A 127 3.39 16.57 14.72
CA GLN A 127 2.51 16.71 15.90
C GLN A 127 3.18 16.23 17.19
N VAL A 128 4.04 15.22 17.11
CA VAL A 128 4.89 14.77 18.23
C VAL A 128 5.93 15.86 18.58
N GLY A 129 6.57 16.46 17.57
CA GLY A 129 7.55 17.53 17.76
C GLY A 129 6.99 18.78 18.43
N VAL A 130 5.70 19.10 18.21
CA VAL A 130 5.02 20.22 18.88
C VAL A 130 4.29 19.80 20.16
N ASN A 131 4.46 18.57 20.63
CA ASN A 131 3.86 17.98 21.83
C ASN A 131 2.31 17.97 21.84
N ALA A 132 1.66 17.91 20.69
CA ALA A 132 0.21 17.72 20.58
C ALA A 132 -0.20 16.27 20.94
N VAL A 133 0.64 15.32 20.58
CA VAL A 133 0.58 13.89 20.90
C VAL A 133 2.00 13.33 21.08
N GLY A 134 2.12 12.09 21.60
CA GLY A 134 3.34 11.28 21.54
C GLY A 134 3.12 10.04 20.68
N TRP A 135 4.15 9.41 20.17
CA TRP A 135 4.05 8.10 19.53
C TRP A 135 3.49 7.03 20.48
N ASP A 136 3.72 7.20 21.77
CA ASP A 136 3.26 6.36 22.87
C ASP A 136 1.87 6.75 23.43
N THR A 137 1.26 7.82 22.92
CA THR A 137 -0.08 8.25 23.35
C THR A 137 -1.10 7.14 23.05
N PRO A 138 -1.83 6.62 24.07
CA PRO A 138 -2.92 5.68 23.86
C PRO A 138 -4.03 6.29 23.02
N VAL A 139 -4.52 5.55 22.01
CA VAL A 139 -5.54 6.06 21.08
C VAL A 139 -6.81 6.46 21.80
N VAL A 140 -7.21 5.73 22.86
CA VAL A 140 -8.42 6.01 23.64
C VAL A 140 -8.40 7.35 24.39
N GLU A 141 -7.23 7.96 24.61
CA GLU A 141 -7.14 9.29 25.20
C GLU A 141 -7.69 10.38 24.28
N LYS A 142 -7.60 10.16 22.97
CA LYS A 142 -8.09 11.07 21.92
C LYS A 142 -9.41 10.60 21.33
N LEU A 143 -9.64 9.30 21.24
CA LEU A 143 -10.84 8.66 20.71
C LEU A 143 -11.48 7.77 21.79
N PRO A 144 -12.25 8.34 22.77
CA PRO A 144 -12.85 7.55 23.87
C PRO A 144 -13.82 6.45 23.41
N TRP A 145 -14.29 6.50 22.18
CA TRP A 145 -15.16 5.51 21.57
C TRP A 145 -14.40 4.34 20.92
N PHE A 146 -13.10 4.51 20.65
CA PHE A 146 -12.27 3.48 20.04
C PHE A 146 -12.15 2.26 20.95
N ALA A 147 -12.29 1.08 20.37
CA ALA A 147 -12.12 -0.16 21.09
C ALA A 147 -11.58 -1.26 20.17
N LEU A 148 -10.82 -2.17 20.74
CA LEU A 148 -10.48 -3.47 20.18
C LEU A 148 -11.18 -4.56 21.00
N SER A 149 -11.19 -5.81 20.53
CA SER A 149 -11.90 -6.91 21.22
C SER A 149 -11.36 -7.20 22.63
N ASP A 150 -10.09 -6.91 22.89
CA ASP A 150 -9.51 -6.99 24.24
C ASP A 150 -9.51 -5.60 24.91
N PRO A 151 -10.23 -5.41 26.04
CA PRO A 151 -10.23 -4.14 26.75
C PRO A 151 -8.87 -3.72 27.34
N ALA A 152 -7.97 -4.66 27.63
CA ALA A 152 -6.63 -4.35 28.12
C ALA A 152 -5.77 -3.80 26.97
N VAL A 153 -5.81 -4.43 25.81
CA VAL A 153 -5.14 -3.93 24.59
C VAL A 153 -5.71 -2.58 24.20
N THR A 154 -7.03 -2.41 24.22
CA THR A 154 -7.70 -1.13 23.93
C THR A 154 -7.11 0.03 24.72
N LYS A 155 -6.85 -0.17 26.02
CA LYS A 155 -6.29 0.87 26.91
C LYS A 155 -4.82 1.17 26.64
N MET A 156 -4.08 0.24 26.06
CA MET A 156 -2.62 0.32 25.90
C MET A 156 -2.16 0.64 24.47
N VAL A 157 -3.00 0.33 23.47
CA VAL A 157 -2.62 0.52 22.07
C VAL A 157 -2.38 1.99 21.78
N SER A 158 -1.18 2.30 21.32
CA SER A 158 -0.72 3.65 21.06
C SER A 158 -0.76 4.00 19.57
N ILE A 159 -0.60 5.29 19.28
CA ILE A 159 -0.43 5.81 17.92
C ILE A 159 0.70 5.05 17.21
N GLY A 160 1.86 4.88 17.86
CA GLY A 160 2.99 4.15 17.29
C GLY A 160 2.73 2.66 17.08
N ASP A 161 1.97 2.00 17.97
CA ASP A 161 1.62 0.58 17.78
C ASP A 161 0.80 0.36 16.49
N LEU A 162 -0.13 1.27 16.19
CA LEU A 162 -0.94 1.21 14.98
C LEU A 162 -0.16 1.62 13.73
N PHE A 163 0.71 2.64 13.82
CA PHE A 163 1.59 3.02 12.71
C PHE A 163 2.68 2.00 12.40
N SER A 164 3.02 1.12 13.33
CA SER A 164 3.96 0.01 13.11
C SER A 164 3.29 -1.35 12.89
N HIS A 165 1.96 -1.38 12.75
CA HIS A 165 1.20 -2.61 12.49
C HIS A 165 1.42 -3.73 13.52
N ARG A 166 1.60 -3.36 14.81
CA ARG A 166 1.82 -4.29 15.93
C ARG A 166 0.71 -4.22 16.99
N SER A 167 -0.47 -3.76 16.58
CA SER A 167 -1.64 -3.59 17.46
C SER A 167 -2.33 -4.90 17.86
N GLY A 168 -2.03 -5.99 17.15
CA GLY A 168 -2.74 -7.26 17.25
C GLY A 168 -3.97 -7.37 16.34
N LEU A 169 -4.40 -6.31 15.67
CA LEU A 169 -5.42 -6.43 14.61
C LEU A 169 -4.93 -7.40 13.53
N PRO A 170 -5.79 -8.26 12.99
CA PRO A 170 -5.42 -9.14 11.88
C PRO A 170 -5.12 -8.35 10.60
N ASP A 171 -4.39 -8.99 9.71
CA ASP A 171 -4.00 -8.41 8.42
C ASP A 171 -5.23 -7.89 7.66
N HIS A 172 -5.14 -6.68 7.11
CA HIS A 172 -6.21 -6.03 6.34
C HIS A 172 -7.57 -5.87 7.05
N ALA A 173 -7.58 -5.82 8.39
CA ALA A 173 -8.81 -5.63 9.17
C ALA A 173 -9.59 -4.39 8.74
N GLY A 174 -10.81 -4.58 8.24
CA GLY A 174 -11.72 -3.52 7.81
C GLY A 174 -11.75 -3.23 6.30
N ASP A 175 -10.76 -3.65 5.52
CA ASP A 175 -10.63 -3.31 4.09
C ASP A 175 -11.85 -3.77 3.26
N MET A 176 -12.40 -4.95 3.54
CA MET A 176 -13.60 -5.44 2.85
C MET A 176 -14.88 -4.64 3.20
N LEU A 177 -14.93 -3.99 4.36
CA LEU A 177 -16.03 -3.07 4.69
C LEU A 177 -15.95 -1.80 3.84
N GLU A 178 -14.75 -1.30 3.58
CA GLU A 178 -14.55 -0.17 2.67
C GLU A 178 -14.97 -0.50 1.24
N ASP A 179 -14.64 -1.70 0.75
CA ASP A 179 -15.10 -2.19 -0.56
C ASP A 179 -16.63 -2.19 -0.66
N LEU A 180 -17.33 -2.49 0.42
CA LEU A 180 -18.79 -2.40 0.51
C LEU A 180 -19.32 -0.95 0.53
N GLY A 181 -18.43 0.05 0.64
CA GLY A 181 -18.78 1.48 0.61
C GLY A 181 -19.19 2.05 1.96
N TYR A 182 -18.77 1.41 3.06
CA TYR A 182 -18.94 1.99 4.38
C TYR A 182 -17.94 3.13 4.63
N ASP A 183 -18.37 4.12 5.41
CA ASP A 183 -17.52 5.25 5.77
C ASP A 183 -16.47 4.87 6.83
N ARG A 184 -15.48 5.75 7.00
CA ARG A 184 -14.40 5.59 7.98
C ARG A 184 -14.92 5.22 9.37
N ARG A 185 -15.89 5.95 9.88
CA ARG A 185 -16.39 5.74 11.25
C ARG A 185 -17.02 4.37 11.43
N TYR A 186 -17.80 3.92 10.46
CA TYR A 186 -18.41 2.60 10.45
C TYR A 186 -17.36 1.50 10.54
N VAL A 187 -16.29 1.61 9.75
CA VAL A 187 -15.19 0.62 9.74
C VAL A 187 -14.42 0.64 11.05
N LEU A 188 -14.03 1.84 11.53
CA LEU A 188 -13.27 1.97 12.78
C LEU A 188 -14.04 1.44 13.99
N ASP A 189 -15.36 1.62 14.05
CA ASP A 189 -16.21 1.08 15.13
C ASP A 189 -16.22 -0.45 15.15
N ARG A 190 -15.99 -1.12 14.00
CA ARG A 190 -16.00 -2.58 13.87
C ARG A 190 -14.66 -3.26 14.08
N LEU A 191 -13.59 -2.50 14.25
CA LEU A 191 -12.31 -3.08 14.67
C LEU A 191 -12.39 -3.80 16.01
N ARG A 192 -13.34 -3.43 16.87
CA ARG A 192 -13.63 -4.11 18.13
C ARG A 192 -14.14 -5.54 17.98
N ASP A 193 -14.65 -5.89 16.82
CA ASP A 193 -15.20 -7.21 16.52
C ASP A 193 -14.14 -8.16 15.95
N GLN A 194 -12.93 -7.66 15.67
CA GLN A 194 -11.84 -8.45 15.14
C GLN A 194 -11.13 -9.25 16.23
N PRO A 195 -10.78 -10.53 15.99
CA PRO A 195 -9.88 -11.26 16.88
C PRO A 195 -8.53 -10.54 16.91
N LEU A 196 -7.78 -10.70 18.00
CA LEU A 196 -6.45 -10.11 18.09
C LEU A 196 -5.37 -11.19 18.10
N ASP A 197 -4.34 -10.96 17.30
CA ASP A 197 -3.04 -11.59 17.41
C ASP A 197 -2.26 -11.06 18.62
N PRO A 198 -1.14 -11.69 19.03
CA PRO A 198 -0.33 -11.23 20.15
C PRO A 198 0.11 -9.76 20.02
N PHE A 199 -0.37 -8.92 20.93
CA PHE A 199 -0.11 -7.48 20.97
C PHE A 199 1.39 -7.16 21.07
N ARG A 200 1.90 -6.26 20.22
CA ARG A 200 3.29 -5.81 20.10
C ARG A 200 4.33 -6.88 19.72
N ILE A 201 3.89 -8.11 19.47
CA ILE A 201 4.79 -9.23 19.09
C ILE A 201 4.56 -9.62 17.63
N SER A 202 3.30 -9.67 17.20
CA SER A 202 2.93 -9.96 15.80
C SER A 202 2.90 -8.70 14.95
N TYR A 203 3.33 -8.84 13.70
CA TYR A 203 3.15 -7.85 12.65
C TYR A 203 1.97 -8.29 11.76
N ALA A 204 0.99 -7.41 11.62
CA ALA A 204 -0.13 -7.60 10.70
C ALA A 204 -0.52 -6.25 10.10
N TYR A 205 -0.41 -6.12 8.78
CA TYR A 205 -0.57 -4.86 8.07
C TYR A 205 -2.04 -4.42 8.04
N THR A 206 -2.35 -3.22 8.55
CA THR A 206 -3.73 -2.72 8.65
C THR A 206 -3.86 -1.27 8.18
N ASN A 207 -4.70 -1.02 7.17
CA ASN A 207 -5.04 0.33 6.72
C ASN A 207 -5.85 1.06 7.78
N PHE A 208 -6.90 0.42 8.30
CA PHE A 208 -7.79 1.04 9.29
C PHE A 208 -7.21 1.11 10.69
N GLY A 209 -6.24 0.25 11.03
CA GLY A 209 -5.45 0.42 12.24
C GLY A 209 -4.67 1.74 12.20
N LEU A 210 -3.89 1.98 11.15
CA LEU A 210 -3.16 3.24 10.96
C LEU A 210 -4.12 4.45 10.87
N THR A 211 -5.23 4.30 10.15
CA THR A 211 -6.25 5.36 10.03
C THR A 211 -6.84 5.73 11.39
N SER A 212 -7.04 4.77 12.31
CA SER A 212 -7.47 5.03 13.69
C SER A 212 -6.48 5.92 14.44
N ALA A 213 -5.19 5.64 14.29
CA ALA A 213 -4.15 6.46 14.93
C ALA A 213 -4.09 7.87 14.33
N ALA A 214 -4.21 7.99 13.01
CA ALA A 214 -4.26 9.29 12.33
C ALA A 214 -5.49 10.11 12.78
N GLU A 215 -6.65 9.48 12.95
CA GLU A 215 -7.85 10.10 13.49
C GLU A 215 -7.62 10.61 14.92
N ALA A 216 -6.93 9.83 15.77
CA ALA A 216 -6.56 10.26 17.12
C ALA A 216 -5.64 11.49 17.10
N VAL A 217 -4.70 11.54 16.17
CA VAL A 217 -3.80 12.70 15.97
C VAL A 217 -4.58 13.91 15.50
N ALA A 218 -5.51 13.75 14.54
CA ALA A 218 -6.37 14.80 14.02
C ALA A 218 -7.22 15.43 15.13
N VAL A 219 -7.85 14.59 15.96
CA VAL A 219 -8.59 15.03 17.16
C VAL A 219 -7.69 15.75 18.15
N GLY A 220 -6.47 15.22 18.40
CA GLY A 220 -5.48 15.86 19.26
C GLY A 220 -5.04 17.24 18.75
N ALA A 221 -5.02 17.45 17.44
CA ALA A 221 -4.72 18.73 16.80
C ALA A 221 -5.95 19.65 16.63
N GLY A 222 -7.15 19.16 16.91
CA GLY A 222 -8.41 19.90 16.75
C GLY A 222 -8.77 20.22 15.30
N LYS A 223 -8.33 19.41 14.33
CA LYS A 223 -8.53 19.61 12.88
C LYS A 223 -8.85 18.29 12.19
N PRO A 224 -9.64 18.28 11.09
CA PRO A 224 -9.71 17.13 10.21
C PRO A 224 -8.32 16.76 9.66
N TRP A 225 -8.11 15.46 9.40
CA TRP A 225 -6.80 14.93 8.98
C TRP A 225 -6.22 15.62 7.74
N ASP A 226 -7.03 15.76 6.70
CA ASP A 226 -6.64 16.40 5.44
C ASP A 226 -6.23 17.87 5.64
N VAL A 227 -6.96 18.62 6.46
CA VAL A 227 -6.63 20.01 6.82
C VAL A 227 -5.35 20.07 7.65
N LEU A 228 -5.18 19.14 8.60
CA LEU A 228 -3.96 19.06 9.40
C LEU A 228 -2.75 18.80 8.51
N ALA A 229 -2.81 17.79 7.62
CA ALA A 229 -1.74 17.45 6.70
C ALA A 229 -1.38 18.62 5.77
N ASP A 230 -2.38 19.28 5.21
CA ASP A 230 -2.20 20.49 4.40
C ASP A 230 -1.41 21.57 5.15
N ASP A 231 -1.82 21.87 6.38
CA ASP A 231 -1.26 22.99 7.14
C ASP A 231 0.17 22.73 7.64
N VAL A 232 0.48 21.48 8.06
CA VAL A 232 1.75 21.18 8.73
C VAL A 232 2.79 20.56 7.81
N LEU A 233 2.38 20.01 6.66
CA LEU A 233 3.28 19.31 5.75
C LEU A 233 3.19 19.83 4.32
N LEU A 234 2.02 19.71 3.65
CA LEU A 234 1.93 19.92 2.21
C LEU A 234 2.20 21.38 1.82
N LYS A 235 1.54 22.34 2.46
CA LYS A 235 1.79 23.78 2.21
C LYS A 235 3.21 24.22 2.59
N PRO A 236 3.75 23.86 3.77
CA PRO A 236 5.14 24.19 4.12
C PRO A 236 6.19 23.63 3.17
N LEU A 237 5.95 22.45 2.57
CA LEU A 237 6.80 21.86 1.55
C LEU A 237 6.54 22.43 0.14
N GLY A 238 5.46 23.19 -0.08
CA GLY A 238 5.06 23.68 -1.41
C GLY A 238 4.51 22.59 -2.32
N MET A 239 3.96 21.52 -1.78
CA MET A 239 3.38 20.37 -2.50
C MET A 239 1.95 20.71 -2.97
N THR A 240 1.84 21.58 -3.97
CA THR A 240 0.56 22.15 -4.41
C THR A 240 -0.31 21.22 -5.25
N SER A 241 0.31 20.16 -5.77
CA SER A 241 -0.38 19.11 -6.54
C SER A 241 -0.79 17.92 -5.68
N THR A 242 -0.50 17.95 -4.37
CA THR A 242 -0.74 16.84 -3.44
C THR A 242 -2.01 17.06 -2.62
N SER A 243 -2.78 16.01 -2.41
CA SER A 243 -3.99 16.05 -1.57
C SER A 243 -4.29 14.69 -0.94
N TYR A 244 -4.94 14.73 0.24
CA TYR A 244 -5.53 13.56 0.91
C TYR A 244 -7.03 13.37 0.57
N ARG A 245 -7.57 14.17 -0.33
CA ARG A 245 -8.98 14.09 -0.73
C ARG A 245 -9.10 13.56 -2.15
N PHE A 246 -9.87 12.49 -2.32
CA PHE A 246 -10.14 11.92 -3.64
C PHE A 246 -10.84 12.92 -4.58
N GLY A 247 -11.73 13.76 -4.03
CA GLY A 247 -12.39 14.81 -4.80
C GLY A 247 -11.41 15.79 -5.48
N ASP A 248 -10.30 16.14 -4.81
CA ASP A 248 -9.26 17.01 -5.38
C ASP A 248 -8.52 16.30 -6.52
N PHE A 249 -8.19 15.01 -6.35
CA PHE A 249 -7.62 14.19 -7.43
C PHE A 249 -8.56 14.12 -8.63
N GLY A 250 -9.84 13.84 -8.38
CA GLY A 250 -10.87 13.75 -9.42
C GLY A 250 -11.06 15.04 -10.23
N ALA A 251 -10.88 16.21 -9.60
CA ALA A 251 -11.03 17.52 -10.21
C ALA A 251 -9.84 17.96 -11.08
N ARG A 252 -8.67 17.29 -10.95
CA ARG A 252 -7.48 17.67 -11.72
C ARG A 252 -7.59 17.24 -13.18
N SER A 253 -7.25 18.14 -14.09
CA SER A 253 -7.13 17.84 -15.53
C SER A 253 -5.85 17.05 -15.84
N ASP A 254 -4.77 17.29 -15.09
CA ASP A 254 -3.50 16.58 -15.21
C ASP A 254 -3.38 15.50 -14.14
N ARG A 255 -4.11 14.40 -14.35
CA ARG A 255 -4.06 13.20 -13.52
C ARG A 255 -3.98 11.93 -14.36
N ALA A 256 -3.32 10.94 -13.84
CA ALA A 256 -3.28 9.60 -14.41
C ALA A 256 -4.51 8.80 -13.99
N VAL A 257 -5.21 8.19 -14.95
CA VAL A 257 -6.35 7.30 -14.71
C VAL A 257 -5.84 5.90 -14.37
N GLY A 258 -6.42 5.24 -13.37
CA GLY A 258 -6.06 3.87 -13.02
C GLY A 258 -6.47 2.87 -14.10
N HIS A 259 -5.60 1.90 -14.40
CA HIS A 259 -5.84 0.83 -15.37
C HIS A 259 -5.69 -0.52 -14.69
N ILE A 260 -6.69 -1.37 -14.84
CA ILE A 260 -6.60 -2.77 -14.42
C ILE A 260 -6.11 -3.65 -15.56
N HIS A 261 -5.49 -4.78 -15.21
CA HIS A 261 -5.06 -5.78 -16.19
C HIS A 261 -6.16 -6.82 -16.39
N VAL A 262 -6.76 -6.87 -17.59
CA VAL A 262 -7.84 -7.79 -17.95
C VAL A 262 -7.56 -8.40 -19.32
N ASP A 263 -7.65 -9.72 -19.43
CA ASP A 263 -7.44 -10.45 -20.68
C ASP A 263 -6.14 -10.08 -21.43
N GLY A 264 -5.07 -9.85 -20.67
CA GLY A 264 -3.75 -9.50 -21.19
C GLY A 264 -3.60 -8.04 -21.67
N LYS A 265 -4.51 -7.14 -21.25
CA LYS A 265 -4.49 -5.71 -21.60
C LYS A 265 -4.80 -4.86 -20.39
N TYR A 266 -4.29 -3.65 -20.38
CA TYR A 266 -4.67 -2.63 -19.42
C TYR A 266 -5.91 -1.87 -19.87
N GLU A 267 -6.91 -1.76 -18.99
CA GLU A 267 -8.20 -1.12 -19.26
C GLU A 267 -8.59 -0.19 -18.09
N PRO A 268 -8.98 1.08 -18.33
CA PRO A 268 -9.39 2.01 -17.28
C PRO A 268 -10.88 1.86 -16.96
N LEU A 269 -11.26 0.74 -16.33
CA LEU A 269 -12.65 0.35 -16.09
C LEU A 269 -13.20 0.82 -14.74
N TYR A 270 -12.34 1.02 -13.74
CA TYR A 270 -12.74 1.31 -12.37
C TYR A 270 -12.04 2.54 -11.82
N THR A 271 -12.56 3.05 -10.74
CA THR A 271 -12.01 4.19 -10.01
C THR A 271 -11.93 3.82 -8.54
N ARG A 272 -10.77 4.01 -7.92
CA ARG A 272 -10.54 3.79 -6.51
C ARG A 272 -10.73 5.09 -5.74
N ASP A 273 -11.71 5.14 -4.84
CA ASP A 273 -11.93 6.21 -3.87
C ASP A 273 -11.46 5.75 -2.49
N PRO A 274 -10.27 6.17 -1.99
CA PRO A 274 -9.70 5.75 -0.73
C PRO A 274 -9.99 6.72 0.43
N ASP A 275 -10.97 7.61 0.33
CA ASP A 275 -11.26 8.61 1.38
C ASP A 275 -11.54 7.99 2.76
N PRO A 276 -12.18 6.80 2.89
CA PRO A 276 -12.36 6.17 4.19
C PRO A 276 -11.03 5.84 4.89
N GLU A 277 -10.02 5.45 4.14
CA GLU A 277 -8.65 5.15 4.63
C GLU A 277 -7.62 6.22 4.22
N ALA A 278 -8.04 7.46 3.96
CA ALA A 278 -7.17 8.50 3.39
C ALA A 278 -5.77 8.61 4.06
N PRO A 279 -5.62 8.53 5.40
CA PRO A 279 -4.30 8.54 6.03
C PRO A 279 -3.40 7.38 5.61
N ALA A 280 -3.97 6.23 5.27
CA ALA A 280 -3.25 5.01 4.93
C ALA A 280 -3.03 4.83 3.42
N GLY A 281 -3.96 5.33 2.57
CA GLY A 281 -3.95 5.08 1.13
C GLY A 281 -4.34 6.26 0.25
N GLY A 282 -4.86 7.37 0.82
CA GLY A 282 -5.58 8.39 0.05
C GLY A 282 -4.76 9.52 -0.55
N VAL A 283 -3.45 9.55 -0.37
CA VAL A 283 -2.65 10.63 -0.99
C VAL A 283 -2.61 10.47 -2.50
N SER A 284 -2.85 11.58 -3.20
CA SER A 284 -2.51 11.74 -4.60
C SER A 284 -1.44 12.83 -4.75
N SER A 285 -0.46 12.63 -5.64
CA SER A 285 0.67 13.55 -5.81
C SER A 285 1.33 13.40 -7.18
N SER A 286 2.14 14.38 -7.55
CA SER A 286 3.09 14.30 -8.67
C SER A 286 4.49 13.92 -8.17
N VAL A 287 5.35 13.42 -9.06
CA VAL A 287 6.74 13.15 -8.68
C VAL A 287 7.50 14.44 -8.36
N ASN A 288 7.16 15.58 -8.97
CA ASN A 288 7.74 16.87 -8.61
C ASN A 288 7.45 17.23 -7.15
N ASP A 289 6.20 17.18 -6.70
CA ASP A 289 5.85 17.43 -5.30
C ASP A 289 6.54 16.43 -4.35
N MET A 290 6.57 15.15 -4.73
CA MET A 290 7.21 14.12 -3.92
C MET A 290 8.71 14.35 -3.73
N THR A 291 9.40 15.04 -4.64
CA THR A 291 10.82 15.39 -4.43
C THR A 291 11.02 16.32 -3.23
N HIS A 292 10.06 17.19 -2.92
CA HIS A 292 10.11 18.07 -1.75
C HIS A 292 10.03 17.27 -0.46
N TRP A 293 9.10 16.29 -0.40
CA TRP A 293 8.97 15.40 0.73
C TRP A 293 10.20 14.49 0.91
N LEU A 294 10.72 13.90 -0.17
CA LEU A 294 11.94 13.08 -0.13
C LEU A 294 13.15 13.89 0.35
N ALA A 295 13.31 15.14 -0.14
CA ALA A 295 14.36 16.04 0.31
C ALA A 295 14.24 16.36 1.81
N MET A 296 13.02 16.57 2.31
CA MET A 296 12.74 16.80 3.73
C MET A 296 13.13 15.58 4.58
N VAL A 297 12.79 14.37 4.14
CA VAL A 297 13.15 13.13 4.87
C VAL A 297 14.66 12.92 4.88
N LEU A 298 15.36 13.08 3.73
CA LEU A 298 16.82 13.00 3.62
C LEU A 298 17.51 14.03 4.54
N ALA A 299 16.96 15.24 4.65
CA ALA A 299 17.47 16.29 5.52
C ALA A 299 16.95 16.17 6.97
N ASN A 300 16.51 14.98 7.39
CA ASN A 300 16.06 14.67 8.73
C ASN A 300 15.02 15.66 9.28
N GLY A 301 13.99 15.93 8.48
CA GLY A 301 12.85 16.79 8.86
C GLY A 301 12.98 18.26 8.48
N THR A 302 14.05 18.67 7.78
CA THR A 302 14.28 20.06 7.36
C THR A 302 14.05 20.21 5.85
N TYR A 303 13.40 21.31 5.42
CA TYR A 303 13.24 21.64 4.00
C TYR A 303 13.39 23.16 3.79
N ALA A 304 14.18 23.57 2.78
CA ALA A 304 14.45 24.97 2.45
C ALA A 304 14.83 25.83 3.69
N GLY A 305 15.63 25.26 4.60
CA GLY A 305 16.09 25.92 5.84
C GLY A 305 15.02 26.01 6.95
N LYS A 306 13.84 25.41 6.77
CA LYS A 306 12.77 25.35 7.78
C LYS A 306 12.66 23.93 8.34
N GLN A 307 12.51 23.81 9.65
CA GLN A 307 12.18 22.55 10.30
C GLN A 307 10.69 22.26 10.09
N ILE A 308 10.39 21.20 9.34
CA ILE A 308 9.02 20.70 9.06
C ILE A 308 8.63 19.66 10.12
N ALA A 309 9.52 18.73 10.44
CA ALA A 309 9.34 17.77 11.52
C ALA A 309 10.57 17.80 12.44
N ASP A 310 10.35 17.65 13.75
CA ASP A 310 11.46 17.55 14.70
C ASP A 310 12.25 16.26 14.43
N PRO A 311 13.59 16.31 14.30
CA PRO A 311 14.41 15.13 14.04
C PRO A 311 14.24 14.01 15.06
N LYS A 312 14.03 14.35 16.35
CA LYS A 312 13.84 13.35 17.41
C LYS A 312 12.46 12.71 17.34
N ALA A 313 11.46 13.44 16.83
CA ALA A 313 10.12 12.92 16.60
C ALA A 313 10.04 12.08 15.32
N LEU A 314 10.84 12.41 14.29
CA LEU A 314 10.91 11.67 13.05
C LEU A 314 11.72 10.36 13.17
N LEU A 315 12.80 10.36 13.94
CA LEU A 315 13.72 9.24 14.06
C LEU A 315 13.03 7.90 14.40
N PRO A 316 12.07 7.82 15.36
CA PRO A 316 11.35 6.57 15.62
C PRO A 316 10.57 6.04 14.42
N ALA A 317 10.10 6.92 13.54
CA ALA A 317 9.36 6.52 12.35
C ALA A 317 10.23 5.81 11.30
N ILE A 318 11.49 6.21 11.19
CA ILE A 318 12.45 5.70 10.21
C ILE A 318 13.47 4.71 10.82
N THR A 319 13.17 4.16 11.99
CA THR A 319 13.97 3.12 12.66
C THR A 319 13.11 1.90 12.97
N PRO A 320 13.71 0.69 13.10
CA PRO A 320 12.96 -0.54 13.37
C PRO A 320 12.10 -0.47 14.63
N GLN A 321 10.81 -0.76 14.49
CA GLN A 321 9.84 -0.84 15.59
C GLN A 321 9.32 -2.27 15.78
N ILE A 322 9.30 -3.06 14.70
CA ILE A 322 8.91 -4.46 14.71
C ILE A 322 9.61 -5.19 13.55
N VAL A 323 9.80 -6.51 13.70
CA VAL A 323 10.18 -7.40 12.60
C VAL A 323 8.95 -7.62 11.74
N SER A 324 8.96 -7.11 10.50
CA SER A 324 7.86 -7.27 9.54
C SER A 324 8.04 -8.49 8.64
N SER A 325 9.29 -8.92 8.44
CA SER A 325 9.63 -10.14 7.70
C SER A 325 10.74 -10.87 8.45
N PRO A 326 10.38 -11.89 9.24
CA PRO A 326 11.36 -12.69 9.96
C PRO A 326 12.22 -13.50 8.99
N ALA A 327 13.51 -13.65 9.33
CA ALA A 327 14.39 -14.54 8.61
C ALA A 327 13.87 -15.99 8.69
N SER A 328 13.82 -16.69 7.56
CA SER A 328 13.45 -18.10 7.49
C SER A 328 14.64 -19.05 7.76
N GLU A 329 15.87 -18.50 7.74
CA GLU A 329 17.10 -19.24 8.04
C GLU A 329 18.14 -18.29 8.68
N PRO A 330 19.15 -18.83 9.43
CA PRO A 330 20.11 -18.00 10.17
C PRO A 330 20.94 -17.03 9.30
N ALA A 331 21.17 -17.34 8.04
CA ALA A 331 21.94 -16.49 7.11
C ALA A 331 21.11 -15.36 6.49
N MET A 332 19.80 -15.42 6.59
CA MET A 332 18.89 -14.44 6.00
C MET A 332 18.75 -13.19 6.89
N ARG A 333 18.79 -12.00 6.28
CA ARG A 333 18.47 -10.76 6.97
C ARG A 333 16.97 -10.62 7.15
N SER A 334 16.53 -10.24 8.35
CA SER A 334 15.13 -9.85 8.59
C SER A 334 14.82 -8.48 8.00
N GLY A 335 13.57 -8.28 7.61
CA GLY A 335 13.02 -6.97 7.33
C GLY A 335 12.31 -6.38 8.55
N PHE A 336 12.27 -5.07 8.63
CA PHE A 336 11.68 -4.34 9.74
C PHE A 336 10.70 -3.29 9.23
N TYR A 337 9.78 -2.89 10.12
CA TYR A 337 8.90 -1.76 9.89
C TYR A 337 9.06 -0.72 11.01
N GLY A 338 9.12 0.54 10.61
CA GLY A 338 9.10 1.69 11.50
C GLY A 338 7.67 2.15 11.80
N PHE A 339 7.44 3.45 11.83
CA PHE A 339 6.10 4.00 11.83
C PHE A 339 5.76 4.49 10.42
N GLY A 340 5.16 3.62 9.59
CA GLY A 340 4.81 3.93 8.21
C GLY A 340 5.96 3.86 7.20
N PHE A 341 7.10 3.25 7.55
CA PHE A 341 8.24 3.00 6.66
C PHE A 341 8.72 1.57 6.77
N ASN A 342 9.03 0.94 5.65
CA ASN A 342 9.92 -0.22 5.67
C ASN A 342 11.33 0.26 6.02
N VAL A 343 11.99 -0.48 6.87
CA VAL A 343 13.37 -0.22 7.31
C VAL A 343 14.19 -1.48 7.04
N GLY A 344 15.12 -1.39 6.11
CA GLY A 344 15.95 -2.49 5.68
C GLY A 344 17.44 -2.20 5.82
N THR A 345 18.23 -3.23 5.53
CA THR A 345 19.68 -3.11 5.35
C THR A 345 20.04 -3.71 4.00
N SER A 346 20.53 -2.88 3.09
CA SER A 346 20.96 -3.30 1.75
C SER A 346 22.13 -4.29 1.81
N SER A 347 22.45 -4.92 0.67
CA SER A 347 23.62 -5.81 0.56
C SER A 347 24.96 -5.09 0.74
N ALA A 348 24.98 -3.75 0.55
CA ALA A 348 26.13 -2.88 0.85
C ALA A 348 26.18 -2.43 2.33
N ALA A 349 25.35 -3.01 3.21
CA ALA A 349 25.20 -2.63 4.62
C ALA A 349 24.80 -1.16 4.83
N ARG A 350 23.96 -0.61 3.93
CA ARG A 350 23.36 0.71 4.07
C ARG A 350 21.95 0.57 4.61
N THR A 351 21.55 1.47 5.51
CA THR A 351 20.13 1.61 5.85
C THR A 351 19.36 2.01 4.61
N GLU A 352 18.25 1.33 4.39
CA GLU A 352 17.31 1.60 3.31
C GLU A 352 15.92 1.84 3.89
N LEU A 353 15.33 2.98 3.53
CA LEU A 353 13.96 3.30 3.86
C LEU A 353 13.14 3.22 2.58
N SER A 354 11.96 2.61 2.66
CA SER A 354 11.12 2.45 1.48
C SER A 354 9.65 2.27 1.85
N HIS A 355 8.79 2.38 0.88
CA HIS A 355 7.42 1.87 0.93
C HIS A 355 6.89 1.67 -0.49
N SER A 356 6.17 0.57 -0.71
CA SER A 356 5.34 0.39 -1.91
C SER A 356 3.91 0.84 -1.67
N GLY A 357 3.25 1.23 -2.73
CA GLY A 357 1.82 1.45 -2.76
C GLY A 357 1.18 0.68 -3.90
N ALA A 358 0.03 0.09 -3.63
CA ALA A 358 -0.70 -0.70 -4.59
C ALA A 358 -2.19 -0.47 -4.44
N PHE A 359 -2.85 -0.18 -5.56
CA PHE A 359 -4.29 -0.36 -5.73
C PHE A 359 -4.51 -1.31 -6.90
N GLU A 360 -5.23 -2.40 -6.66
CA GLU A 360 -5.61 -3.34 -7.71
C GLU A 360 -6.38 -2.66 -8.83
N LEU A 361 -7.13 -1.62 -8.49
CA LEU A 361 -7.89 -0.82 -9.45
C LEU A 361 -7.04 0.19 -10.23
N GLY A 362 -5.71 0.13 -10.12
CA GLY A 362 -4.82 0.79 -11.06
C GLY A 362 -3.84 1.81 -10.49
N ALA A 363 -3.11 1.48 -9.42
CA ALA A 363 -1.94 2.23 -9.00
C ALA A 363 -0.84 1.31 -8.48
N GLY A 364 0.39 1.53 -8.96
CA GLY A 364 1.60 0.93 -8.43
C GLY A 364 2.62 2.02 -8.15
N THR A 365 3.17 2.07 -6.93
CA THR A 365 4.08 3.14 -6.53
C THR A 365 5.16 2.61 -5.59
N ASN A 366 6.35 3.18 -5.67
CA ASN A 366 7.43 2.82 -4.76
C ASN A 366 8.41 3.98 -4.58
N PHE A 367 8.95 4.15 -3.38
CA PHE A 367 10.13 4.96 -3.16
C PHE A 367 11.21 4.19 -2.40
N VAL A 368 12.46 4.58 -2.64
CA VAL A 368 13.65 4.12 -1.89
C VAL A 368 14.49 5.33 -1.48
N ILE A 369 14.90 5.35 -0.22
CA ILE A 369 15.82 6.36 0.33
C ILE A 369 17.05 5.63 0.87
N LEU A 370 18.23 6.07 0.46
CA LEU A 370 19.53 5.64 0.97
C LEU A 370 20.19 6.82 1.72
N PRO A 371 19.93 6.99 3.03
CA PRO A 371 20.38 8.18 3.77
C PRO A 371 21.90 8.38 3.73
N SER A 372 22.69 7.30 3.84
CA SER A 372 24.16 7.38 3.80
C SER A 372 24.73 7.66 2.42
N ALA A 373 23.91 7.61 1.34
CA ALA A 373 24.25 8.00 -0.01
C ALA A 373 23.65 9.36 -0.40
N ASP A 374 22.90 9.98 0.54
CA ASP A 374 22.15 11.23 0.32
C ASP A 374 21.34 11.21 -0.97
N VAL A 375 20.63 10.09 -1.22
CA VAL A 375 19.84 9.91 -2.44
C VAL A 375 18.50 9.26 -2.14
N ALA A 376 17.48 9.69 -2.87
CA ALA A 376 16.16 9.09 -2.87
C ALA A 376 15.59 9.04 -4.28
N ILE A 377 14.79 8.00 -4.56
CA ILE A 377 14.08 7.82 -5.82
C ILE A 377 12.62 7.48 -5.53
N ILE A 378 11.71 7.93 -6.40
CA ILE A 378 10.31 7.54 -6.42
C ILE A 378 9.88 7.19 -7.83
N ALA A 379 9.04 6.16 -7.96
CA ALA A 379 8.42 5.75 -9.21
C ALA A 379 6.91 5.53 -8.99
N LEU A 380 6.09 6.05 -9.91
CA LEU A 380 4.62 6.03 -9.86
C LEU A 380 4.09 5.48 -11.18
N THR A 381 3.18 4.50 -11.14
CA THR A 381 2.46 3.98 -12.32
C THR A 381 0.96 4.07 -12.12
N ASN A 382 0.23 4.14 -13.22
CA ASN A 382 -1.24 4.14 -13.25
C ASN A 382 -1.83 2.79 -13.68
N ALA A 383 -1.25 1.72 -13.20
CA ALA A 383 -1.62 0.35 -13.55
C ALA A 383 -1.76 -0.52 -12.30
N THR A 384 -2.54 -1.60 -12.39
CA THR A 384 -2.51 -2.71 -11.43
C THR A 384 -1.07 -3.05 -11.06
N PRO A 385 -0.77 -3.36 -9.79
CA PRO A 385 0.60 -3.58 -9.32
C PRO A 385 1.34 -4.66 -10.11
N SER A 386 2.32 -4.22 -10.90
CA SER A 386 3.09 -5.08 -11.83
C SER A 386 4.53 -5.31 -11.41
N GLY A 387 4.97 -4.66 -10.31
CA GLY A 387 6.36 -4.67 -9.87
C GLY A 387 7.28 -3.70 -10.60
N VAL A 388 6.74 -2.87 -11.51
CA VAL A 388 7.55 -1.88 -12.26
C VAL A 388 8.16 -0.81 -11.36
N PRO A 389 7.40 -0.14 -10.45
CA PRO A 389 8.00 0.86 -9.56
C PRO A 389 9.09 0.28 -8.67
N GLU A 390 8.86 -0.89 -8.09
CA GLU A 390 9.81 -1.59 -7.22
C GLU A 390 11.07 -1.99 -7.98
N ALA A 391 10.90 -2.57 -9.18
CA ALA A 391 12.03 -2.96 -10.03
C ALA A 391 12.87 -1.78 -10.46
N LEU A 392 12.24 -0.64 -10.81
CA LEU A 392 12.94 0.56 -11.22
C LEU A 392 13.76 1.14 -10.08
N THR A 393 13.15 1.29 -8.90
CA THR A 393 13.84 1.85 -7.72
C THR A 393 14.94 0.93 -7.21
N ALA A 394 14.75 -0.40 -7.26
CA ALA A 394 15.78 -1.38 -6.90
C ALA A 394 16.97 -1.38 -7.88
N GLN A 395 16.71 -1.33 -9.20
CA GLN A 395 17.77 -1.21 -10.21
C GLN A 395 18.56 0.08 -10.01
N PHE A 396 17.88 1.20 -9.74
CA PHE A 396 18.55 2.47 -9.43
C PHE A 396 19.41 2.37 -8.17
N ALA A 397 18.88 1.77 -7.09
CA ALA A 397 19.61 1.57 -5.85
C ALA A 397 20.86 0.68 -6.05
N ASP A 398 20.77 -0.36 -6.87
CA ASP A 398 21.93 -1.19 -7.26
C ASP A 398 22.98 -0.37 -8.02
N LEU A 399 22.54 0.42 -9.01
CA LEU A 399 23.45 1.28 -9.77
C LEU A 399 24.20 2.29 -8.89
N VAL A 400 23.49 2.90 -7.93
CA VAL A 400 24.11 3.81 -6.96
C VAL A 400 25.11 3.07 -6.07
N GLN A 401 24.78 1.89 -5.59
CA GLN A 401 25.60 1.18 -4.61
C GLN A 401 26.75 0.38 -5.23
N PHE A 402 26.56 -0.16 -6.44
CA PHE A 402 27.49 -1.11 -7.07
C PHE A 402 27.96 -0.68 -8.47
N GLY A 403 27.32 0.31 -9.11
CA GLY A 403 27.58 0.70 -10.50
C GLY A 403 26.97 -0.23 -11.54
N GLU A 404 26.34 -1.31 -11.13
CA GLU A 404 25.68 -2.32 -11.96
C GLU A 404 24.38 -2.82 -11.33
N VAL A 405 23.44 -3.30 -12.16
CA VAL A 405 22.23 -3.99 -11.70
C VAL A 405 22.59 -5.43 -11.34
N ARG A 406 22.21 -5.89 -10.15
CA ARG A 406 22.65 -7.16 -9.57
C ARG A 406 21.69 -8.32 -9.81
N GLU A 407 20.39 -8.04 -9.97
CA GLU A 407 19.33 -9.04 -10.06
C GLU A 407 18.33 -8.68 -11.17
N ASP A 408 17.57 -9.65 -11.66
CA ASP A 408 16.40 -9.38 -12.48
C ASP A 408 15.23 -8.95 -11.59
N TRP A 409 15.31 -7.70 -11.13
CA TRP A 409 14.33 -7.12 -10.21
C TRP A 409 12.89 -7.17 -10.73
N TYR A 410 12.72 -6.99 -12.06
CA TYR A 410 11.38 -7.04 -12.63
C TYR A 410 10.77 -8.44 -12.54
N GLN A 411 11.51 -9.49 -12.87
CA GLN A 411 11.03 -10.85 -12.76
C GLN A 411 10.68 -11.20 -11.30
N LEU A 412 11.53 -10.77 -10.34
CA LEU A 412 11.33 -11.02 -8.92
C LEU A 412 10.05 -10.35 -8.40
N TYR A 413 9.88 -9.03 -8.62
CA TYR A 413 8.71 -8.29 -8.14
C TYR A 413 7.43 -8.67 -8.87
N ASN A 414 7.47 -8.88 -10.19
CA ASN A 414 6.31 -9.33 -10.95
C ASN A 414 5.80 -10.69 -10.44
N LYS A 415 6.70 -11.65 -10.21
CA LYS A 415 6.34 -12.95 -9.63
C LYS A 415 5.75 -12.81 -8.22
N LEU A 416 6.28 -11.89 -7.42
CA LEU A 416 5.84 -11.66 -6.05
C LEU A 416 4.44 -11.05 -6.00
N LEU A 417 4.11 -10.12 -6.90
CA LEU A 417 2.83 -9.41 -6.95
C LEU A 417 1.76 -10.16 -7.76
N ALA A 418 2.15 -11.09 -8.64
CA ALA A 418 1.22 -11.85 -9.45
C ALA A 418 0.05 -12.54 -8.68
N PRO A 419 0.18 -12.96 -7.40
CA PRO A 419 -0.95 -13.47 -6.63
C PRO A 419 -2.07 -12.45 -6.40
N LEU A 420 -1.81 -11.14 -6.43
CA LEU A 420 -2.80 -10.09 -6.24
C LEU A 420 -3.84 -10.07 -7.37
N GLU A 421 -3.44 -10.38 -8.60
CA GLU A 421 -4.33 -10.45 -9.76
C GLU A 421 -5.14 -11.76 -9.83
N LYS A 422 -4.94 -12.71 -8.90
CA LYS A 422 -5.62 -13.99 -8.96
C LYS A 422 -7.07 -13.89 -8.53
N PRO A 423 -8.03 -14.33 -9.36
CA PRO A 423 -9.42 -14.39 -8.98
C PRO A 423 -9.65 -15.20 -7.69
N VAL A 424 -10.56 -14.72 -6.85
CA VAL A 424 -10.93 -15.34 -5.56
C VAL A 424 -12.30 -16.02 -5.63
N GLY A 425 -12.50 -17.05 -4.80
CA GLY A 425 -13.74 -17.81 -4.68
C GLY A 425 -13.57 -19.30 -5.03
N SER A 426 -14.25 -20.18 -4.29
CA SER A 426 -14.13 -21.63 -4.43
C SER A 426 -14.64 -22.18 -5.77
N LEU A 427 -15.40 -21.38 -6.51
CA LEU A 427 -16.00 -21.78 -7.80
C LEU A 427 -15.25 -21.21 -9.02
N VAL A 428 -14.16 -20.47 -8.81
CA VAL A 428 -13.33 -19.96 -9.91
C VAL A 428 -12.80 -21.12 -10.75
N GLY A 429 -12.96 -21.00 -12.08
CA GLY A 429 -12.55 -22.04 -13.03
C GLY A 429 -13.43 -23.29 -13.06
N GLN A 430 -14.48 -23.36 -12.23
CA GLN A 430 -15.44 -24.46 -12.25
C GLN A 430 -16.63 -24.17 -13.18
N LYS A 431 -17.32 -25.22 -13.58
CA LYS A 431 -18.57 -25.13 -14.34
C LYS A 431 -19.73 -25.64 -13.48
N PRO A 432 -20.95 -25.08 -13.64
CA PRO A 432 -22.13 -25.65 -13.01
C PRO A 432 -22.28 -27.14 -13.31
N PRO A 433 -22.87 -27.96 -12.40
CA PRO A 433 -23.15 -29.35 -12.64
C PRO A 433 -23.97 -29.52 -13.96
N ALA A 434 -23.72 -30.57 -14.73
CA ALA A 434 -24.45 -30.84 -15.97
C ALA A 434 -25.98 -30.98 -15.74
N ASN A 435 -26.37 -31.45 -14.55
CA ASN A 435 -27.75 -31.53 -14.10
C ASN A 435 -27.88 -30.81 -12.75
N PRO A 436 -28.02 -29.48 -12.72
CA PRO A 436 -28.13 -28.74 -11.48
C PRO A 436 -29.42 -29.11 -10.74
N ALA A 437 -29.36 -29.26 -9.43
CA ALA A 437 -30.56 -29.46 -8.64
C ALA A 437 -31.49 -28.24 -8.78
N PRO A 438 -32.79 -28.41 -8.79
CA PRO A 438 -33.73 -27.30 -8.87
C PRO A 438 -33.62 -26.42 -7.62
N SER A 439 -33.68 -25.11 -7.81
CA SER A 439 -33.79 -24.16 -6.70
C SER A 439 -35.20 -24.15 -6.12
N ALA A 440 -35.30 -23.70 -4.86
CA ALA A 440 -36.61 -23.37 -4.29
C ALA A 440 -37.25 -22.17 -5.05
N PRO A 441 -38.55 -21.90 -4.87
CA PRO A 441 -39.19 -20.72 -5.45
C PRO A 441 -38.44 -19.45 -5.05
N ARG A 442 -38.19 -18.50 -5.97
CA ARG A 442 -37.43 -17.27 -5.72
C ARG A 442 -37.93 -16.48 -4.52
N SER A 443 -39.27 -16.44 -4.33
CA SER A 443 -39.91 -15.79 -3.18
C SER A 443 -39.40 -16.30 -1.82
N SER A 444 -38.87 -17.53 -1.75
CA SER A 444 -38.31 -18.08 -0.52
C SER A 444 -36.94 -17.51 -0.15
N TYR A 445 -36.24 -16.85 -1.08
CA TYR A 445 -34.94 -16.22 -0.86
C TYR A 445 -35.06 -14.72 -0.63
N VAL A 446 -36.14 -14.07 -1.08
CA VAL A 446 -36.34 -12.63 -0.97
C VAL A 446 -36.50 -12.21 0.48
N GLY A 447 -35.78 -11.16 0.86
CA GLY A 447 -35.83 -10.57 2.21
C GLY A 447 -34.56 -9.84 2.60
N THR A 448 -34.56 -9.29 3.80
CA THR A 448 -33.37 -8.68 4.40
C THR A 448 -32.78 -9.65 5.42
N TYR A 449 -31.51 -9.96 5.26
CA TYR A 449 -30.72 -10.83 6.12
C TYR A 449 -29.74 -9.93 6.90
N HIS A 450 -29.64 -10.10 8.22
CA HIS A 450 -28.87 -9.25 9.10
C HIS A 450 -27.58 -9.91 9.53
N ASN A 451 -26.53 -9.11 9.61
CA ASN A 451 -25.23 -9.46 10.15
C ASN A 451 -24.68 -8.24 10.89
N ASP A 452 -24.16 -8.43 12.10
CA ASP A 452 -23.73 -7.31 12.96
C ASP A 452 -22.45 -6.65 12.44
N TYR A 453 -21.57 -7.42 11.77
CA TYR A 453 -20.31 -6.92 11.22
C TYR A 453 -20.50 -6.31 9.83
N TRP A 454 -21.10 -7.07 8.91
CA TRP A 454 -21.24 -6.67 7.50
C TRP A 454 -22.46 -5.76 7.23
N GLY A 455 -23.37 -5.64 8.20
CA GLY A 455 -24.64 -4.94 8.03
C GLY A 455 -25.70 -5.80 7.32
N PRO A 456 -26.80 -5.19 6.84
CA PRO A 456 -27.90 -5.92 6.22
C PRO A 456 -27.57 -6.28 4.76
N ALA A 457 -27.77 -7.55 4.40
CA ALA A 457 -27.81 -8.04 3.03
C ALA A 457 -29.26 -8.11 2.54
N ARG A 458 -29.59 -7.44 1.46
CA ARG A 458 -30.93 -7.44 0.88
C ARG A 458 -30.97 -8.32 -0.37
N VAL A 459 -31.86 -9.30 -0.38
CA VAL A 459 -32.16 -10.11 -1.57
C VAL A 459 -33.50 -9.68 -2.11
N SER A 460 -33.57 -9.29 -3.36
CA SER A 460 -34.76 -8.86 -4.08
C SER A 460 -34.94 -9.62 -5.39
N GLU A 461 -36.15 -9.61 -5.96
CA GLU A 461 -36.38 -10.10 -7.31
C GLU A 461 -36.56 -8.91 -8.26
N LYS A 462 -35.78 -8.88 -9.34
CA LYS A 462 -35.82 -7.85 -10.37
C LYS A 462 -35.67 -8.51 -11.75
N ASP A 463 -36.59 -8.21 -12.66
CA ASP A 463 -36.60 -8.75 -14.05
C ASP A 463 -36.49 -10.28 -14.11
N GLY A 464 -37.14 -10.98 -13.14
CA GLY A 464 -37.13 -12.44 -13.06
C GLY A 464 -35.84 -13.06 -12.54
N ASN A 465 -34.90 -12.28 -11.99
CA ASN A 465 -33.67 -12.72 -11.36
C ASN A 465 -33.57 -12.25 -9.89
N LEU A 466 -32.88 -13.03 -9.08
CA LEU A 466 -32.52 -12.57 -7.72
C LEU A 466 -31.35 -11.58 -7.81
N HIS A 467 -31.39 -10.56 -6.98
CA HIS A 467 -30.35 -9.56 -6.82
C HIS A 467 -29.94 -9.47 -5.35
N LEU A 468 -28.64 -9.40 -5.11
CA LEU A 468 -28.02 -9.18 -3.80
C LEU A 468 -27.53 -7.74 -3.70
N GLU A 469 -27.92 -7.06 -2.62
CA GLU A 469 -27.38 -5.76 -2.24
C GLU A 469 -26.74 -5.88 -0.84
N LEU A 470 -25.50 -5.37 -0.66
CA LEU A 470 -24.77 -5.33 0.59
C LEU A 470 -23.92 -4.07 0.67
N GLY A 471 -24.03 -3.31 1.77
CA GLY A 471 -23.40 -1.99 1.86
C GLY A 471 -23.96 -1.02 0.82
N ALA A 472 -23.15 -0.02 0.45
CA ALA A 472 -23.55 1.01 -0.52
C ALA A 472 -23.09 0.69 -1.97
N LYS A 473 -22.13 -0.22 -2.13
CA LYS A 473 -21.48 -0.46 -3.45
C LYS A 473 -21.82 -1.82 -4.06
N LEU A 474 -22.02 -2.89 -3.26
CA LEU A 474 -22.36 -4.20 -3.82
C LEU A 474 -23.82 -4.27 -4.22
N ALA A 475 -24.09 -4.37 -5.51
CA ALA A 475 -25.42 -4.60 -6.07
C ALA A 475 -25.29 -5.48 -7.31
N VAL A 476 -25.54 -6.79 -7.16
CA VAL A 476 -25.20 -7.81 -8.18
C VAL A 476 -26.34 -8.79 -8.40
N PRO A 477 -26.51 -9.34 -9.64
CA PRO A 477 -27.42 -10.44 -9.87
C PRO A 477 -26.88 -11.72 -9.23
N LEU A 478 -27.81 -12.56 -8.70
CA LEU A 478 -27.51 -13.90 -8.22
C LEU A 478 -27.88 -14.92 -9.32
N ILE A 479 -26.88 -15.64 -9.82
CA ILE A 479 -27.05 -16.68 -10.84
C ILE A 479 -27.13 -18.04 -10.16
N ASN A 480 -28.18 -18.81 -10.41
CA ASN A 480 -28.30 -20.13 -9.79
C ASN A 480 -27.21 -21.08 -10.28
N TRP A 481 -26.47 -21.65 -9.34
CA TRP A 481 -25.43 -22.64 -9.60
C TRP A 481 -25.99 -24.08 -9.52
N SER A 482 -26.63 -24.40 -8.41
CA SER A 482 -27.32 -25.67 -8.19
C SER A 482 -28.08 -25.62 -6.87
N GLY A 483 -29.37 -26.04 -6.87
CA GLY A 483 -30.19 -26.01 -5.67
C GLY A 483 -30.29 -24.61 -5.08
N ASN A 484 -29.91 -24.49 -3.80
CA ASN A 484 -29.91 -23.22 -3.06
C ASN A 484 -28.57 -22.49 -3.12
N VAL A 485 -27.66 -22.89 -3.99
CA VAL A 485 -26.36 -22.21 -4.21
C VAL A 485 -26.47 -21.31 -5.43
N PHE A 486 -26.04 -20.07 -5.25
CA PHE A 486 -25.98 -19.04 -6.28
C PHE A 486 -24.56 -18.48 -6.37
N THR A 487 -24.23 -17.85 -7.48
CA THR A 487 -22.97 -17.15 -7.72
C THR A 487 -23.24 -15.71 -8.09
N TYR A 488 -22.26 -14.86 -7.82
CA TYR A 488 -22.21 -13.47 -8.28
C TYR A 488 -20.77 -13.09 -8.61
N GLU A 489 -20.62 -12.16 -9.53
CA GLU A 489 -19.34 -11.56 -9.88
C GLU A 489 -19.32 -10.12 -9.38
N TRP A 490 -18.20 -9.72 -8.82
CA TRP A 490 -17.95 -8.36 -8.39
C TRP A 490 -16.46 -8.06 -8.42
N VAL A 491 -16.10 -6.92 -9.02
CA VAL A 491 -14.72 -6.43 -9.04
C VAL A 491 -14.58 -5.28 -8.05
N SER A 492 -13.62 -5.39 -7.15
CA SER A 492 -13.27 -4.39 -6.16
C SER A 492 -11.77 -4.41 -5.90
N GLU A 493 -11.32 -3.60 -4.97
CA GLU A 493 -9.90 -3.58 -4.56
C GLU A 493 -9.40 -4.94 -4.05
N ASN A 494 -10.29 -5.73 -3.41
CA ASN A 494 -9.95 -7.04 -2.86
C ASN A 494 -10.52 -8.22 -3.68
N SER A 495 -11.18 -7.94 -4.80
CA SER A 495 -11.81 -8.94 -5.67
C SER A 495 -11.44 -8.69 -7.14
N PRO A 496 -10.30 -9.23 -7.63
CA PRO A 496 -9.84 -9.04 -9.01
C PRO A 496 -10.82 -9.58 -10.04
N PRO A 497 -10.74 -9.15 -11.30
CA PRO A 497 -11.55 -9.66 -12.40
C PRO A 497 -11.53 -11.19 -12.49
N GLY A 498 -12.71 -11.80 -12.74
CA GLY A 498 -12.87 -13.26 -12.77
C GLY A 498 -13.14 -13.90 -11.42
N SER A 499 -13.19 -13.13 -10.34
CA SER A 499 -13.60 -13.61 -9.01
C SER A 499 -15.08 -13.99 -8.99
N ILE A 500 -15.39 -15.07 -8.28
CA ILE A 500 -16.76 -15.62 -8.20
C ILE A 500 -17.15 -15.77 -6.71
N GLY A 501 -18.05 -14.91 -6.25
CA GLY A 501 -18.65 -15.05 -4.93
C GLY A 501 -19.74 -16.14 -4.93
N LYS A 502 -19.74 -16.98 -3.90
CA LYS A 502 -20.77 -18.01 -3.67
C LYS A 502 -21.72 -17.56 -2.56
N ALA A 503 -23.03 -17.58 -2.86
CA ALA A 503 -24.11 -17.32 -1.92
C ALA A 503 -24.90 -18.62 -1.70
N THR A 504 -24.96 -19.08 -0.45
CA THR A 504 -25.65 -20.31 -0.07
C THR A 504 -26.81 -19.98 0.85
N PHE A 505 -28.03 -20.41 0.48
CA PHE A 505 -29.22 -20.25 1.31
C PHE A 505 -29.54 -21.56 2.06
N ASP A 506 -29.78 -21.45 3.35
CA ASP A 506 -30.23 -22.53 4.21
C ASP A 506 -31.34 -22.03 5.17
N GLY A 507 -32.60 -22.29 4.81
CA GLY A 507 -33.75 -21.80 5.55
C GLY A 507 -33.78 -20.26 5.65
N ASN A 508 -33.57 -19.73 6.85
CA ASN A 508 -33.52 -18.28 7.11
C ASN A 508 -32.08 -17.71 7.09
N LYS A 509 -31.10 -18.50 6.66
CA LYS A 509 -29.70 -18.09 6.60
C LYS A 509 -29.26 -17.86 5.15
N LEU A 510 -28.39 -16.88 4.97
CA LEU A 510 -27.63 -16.60 3.76
C LEU A 510 -26.16 -16.56 4.14
N THR A 511 -25.34 -17.45 3.58
CA THR A 511 -23.88 -17.42 3.74
C THR A 511 -23.24 -16.90 2.46
N LEU A 512 -22.49 -15.81 2.56
CA LEU A 512 -21.67 -15.23 1.49
C LEU A 512 -20.22 -15.65 1.70
N GLU A 513 -19.73 -16.61 0.91
CA GLU A 513 -18.40 -17.22 1.06
C GLU A 513 -17.27 -16.18 1.09
N TYR A 514 -17.31 -15.19 0.21
CA TYR A 514 -16.31 -14.14 0.12
C TYR A 514 -16.15 -13.33 1.43
N TYR A 515 -17.22 -13.23 2.21
CA TYR A 515 -17.24 -12.51 3.50
C TYR A 515 -17.17 -13.44 4.71
N ASP A 516 -16.89 -14.75 4.50
CA ASP A 516 -16.91 -15.78 5.54
C ASP A 516 -15.52 -16.33 5.91
N GLU A 517 -14.45 -15.65 5.51
CA GLU A 517 -13.07 -16.08 5.79
C GLU A 517 -12.83 -16.32 7.29
N ASP A 518 -13.43 -15.48 8.16
CA ASP A 518 -13.36 -15.58 9.63
C ASP A 518 -14.62 -16.22 10.25
N GLY A 519 -15.45 -16.91 9.47
CA GLY A 519 -16.72 -17.49 9.94
C GLY A 519 -17.83 -16.47 10.21
N ARG A 520 -17.73 -15.25 9.63
CA ARG A 520 -18.68 -14.15 9.83
C ARG A 520 -19.59 -13.89 8.64
N GLY A 521 -19.44 -14.61 7.56
CA GLY A 521 -20.20 -14.40 6.31
C GLY A 521 -21.63 -14.95 6.34
N THR A 522 -22.14 -15.37 7.50
CA THR A 522 -23.53 -15.85 7.64
C THR A 522 -24.45 -14.74 8.16
N PHE A 523 -25.50 -14.46 7.39
CA PHE A 523 -26.55 -13.49 7.65
C PHE A 523 -27.85 -14.24 7.98
N THR A 524 -28.70 -13.68 8.83
CA THR A 524 -29.97 -14.31 9.26
C THR A 524 -31.16 -13.35 9.08
N ARG A 525 -32.33 -13.88 8.75
CA ARG A 525 -33.60 -13.12 8.68
C ARG A 525 -34.66 -13.68 9.62
#